data_732b83ffec3bd92e881e1a780b0f1054
#
_entry.id   732b83ffec3bd92e881e1a780b0f1054
#
_cell.length_a   1.000
_cell.length_b   1.000
_cell.length_c   1.000
_cell.angle_alpha   90.00
_cell.angle_beta   90.00
_cell.angle_gamma   90.00
#
_symmetry.space_group_name_H-M   'P 1'
#
loop_
_entity.id
_entity.type
_entity.pdbx_description
1 polymer ?
#
loop_
_entity_poly.entity_id
_entity_poly.type
_entity_poly.pdbx_seq_one_letter_code
_entity_poly.pdbx_strand_id
1 'polypeptide(L)'
;MNAQEKSFEFDLNTFYRLQRTKRPSTSIAVYAELLASMTIQNSSTIDCEVRFLSESLKMGTHTVTETLTEFRRMGLVRFIPIKGRGRKRFIELIKVGG
;
A
#
# COMPACT_ATOMS: atom_id res chain seq x y z
N MET A 1 -11.05 7.75 25.03
CA MET A 1 -10.29 7.29 23.89
C MET A 1 -10.64 5.87 23.55
N ASN A 2 -10.77 5.62 22.31
CA ASN A 2 -11.17 4.30 21.87
C ASN A 2 -9.95 3.47 21.50
N ALA A 3 -9.53 2.61 22.41
CA ALA A 3 -8.37 1.76 22.22
C ALA A 3 -8.54 0.75 21.09
N GLN A 4 -9.75 0.64 20.58
CA GLN A 4 -10.02 -0.34 19.53
C GLN A 4 -9.99 0.23 18.14
N GLU A 5 -9.78 1.53 18.02
CA GLU A 5 -9.57 2.10 16.72
C GLU A 5 -8.27 1.59 16.15
N LYS A 6 -8.37 0.95 15.01
CA LYS A 6 -7.20 0.56 14.27
C LYS A 6 -6.79 1.71 13.39
N SER A 7 -5.65 2.28 13.67
CA SER A 7 -5.06 3.25 12.77
C SER A 7 -3.74 2.68 12.26
N PHE A 8 -3.48 2.88 11.00
CA PHE A 8 -2.24 2.43 10.38
C PHE A 8 -1.36 3.66 10.24
N GLU A 9 -0.39 3.75 11.13
CA GLU A 9 0.46 4.91 11.20
C GLU A 9 1.54 4.88 10.13
N PHE A 10 1.79 6.06 9.59
CA PHE A 10 2.90 6.27 8.67
C PHE A 10 4.10 6.63 9.52
N ASP A 11 4.83 5.63 9.99
CA ASP A 11 5.94 5.90 10.90
C ASP A 11 7.15 6.48 10.17
N LEU A 12 8.03 7.09 10.94
CA LEU A 12 9.18 7.79 10.43
C LEU A 12 10.15 6.86 9.69
N ASN A 13 10.28 5.66 10.20
CA ASN A 13 11.17 4.66 9.61
C ASN A 13 10.71 4.28 8.21
N THR A 14 9.41 4.05 8.06
CA THR A 14 8.82 3.75 6.76
C THR A 14 8.97 4.94 5.82
N PHE A 15 8.76 6.14 6.33
CA PHE A 15 8.92 7.35 5.53
C PHE A 15 10.34 7.46 4.95
N TYR A 16 11.36 7.22 5.78
CA TYR A 16 12.74 7.25 5.30
C TYR A 16 13.01 6.16 4.27
N ARG A 17 12.43 4.99 4.44
CA ARG A 17 12.58 3.90 3.46
C ARG A 17 11.95 4.29 2.12
N LEU A 18 10.79 4.92 2.15
CA LEU A 18 10.11 5.35 0.94
C LEU A 18 10.89 6.43 0.20
N GLN A 19 11.61 7.29 0.94
CA GLN A 19 12.45 8.32 0.32
C GLN A 19 13.63 7.74 -0.44
N ARG A 20 13.98 6.49 -0.19
CA ARG A 20 15.09 5.82 -0.88
C ARG A 20 14.66 5.03 -2.09
N THR A 21 13.37 5.07 -2.42
CA THR A 21 12.86 4.38 -3.59
C THR A 21 13.21 5.17 -4.86
N LYS A 22 12.99 4.54 -5.99
CA LYS A 22 13.29 5.14 -7.28
C LYS A 22 12.52 6.43 -7.52
N ARG A 23 11.29 6.50 -7.02
CA ARG A 23 10.42 7.68 -7.17
C ARG A 23 9.83 8.03 -5.82
N PRO A 24 10.58 8.77 -4.99
CA PRO A 24 10.15 9.00 -3.61
C PRO A 24 8.76 9.61 -3.46
N SER A 25 8.47 10.67 -4.21
CA SER A 25 7.16 11.32 -4.12
C SER A 25 6.02 10.39 -4.49
N THR A 26 6.21 9.61 -5.53
CA THR A 26 5.23 8.62 -5.98
C THR A 26 5.04 7.54 -4.93
N SER A 27 6.14 7.04 -4.38
CA SER A 27 6.09 6.00 -3.34
C SER A 27 5.34 6.48 -2.11
N ILE A 28 5.63 7.70 -1.67
CA ILE A 28 4.95 8.27 -0.51
C ILE A 28 3.46 8.41 -0.77
N ALA A 29 3.08 8.89 -1.97
CA ALA A 29 1.67 9.06 -2.32
C ALA A 29 0.93 7.73 -2.38
N VAL A 30 1.53 6.72 -3.00
CA VAL A 30 0.90 5.40 -3.11
C VAL A 30 0.76 4.76 -1.72
N TYR A 31 1.80 4.84 -0.91
CA TYR A 31 1.76 4.26 0.42
C TYR A 31 0.70 4.96 1.29
N ALA A 32 0.62 6.28 1.21
CA ALA A 32 -0.39 7.04 1.96
C ALA A 32 -1.81 6.64 1.55
N GLU A 33 -2.05 6.42 0.25
CA GLU A 33 -3.35 5.99 -0.24
C GLU A 33 -3.70 4.59 0.27
N LEU A 34 -2.73 3.69 0.32
CA LEU A 34 -2.94 2.37 0.88
C LEU A 34 -3.31 2.45 2.36
N LEU A 35 -2.59 3.27 3.11
CA LEU A 35 -2.89 3.46 4.53
C LEU A 35 -4.27 4.03 4.74
N ALA A 36 -4.65 5.02 3.96
CA ALA A 36 -5.97 5.63 4.06
C ALA A 36 -7.06 4.59 3.79
N SER A 37 -6.89 3.79 2.75
CA SER A 37 -7.85 2.75 2.40
C SER A 37 -7.98 1.71 3.51
N MET A 38 -6.87 1.30 4.07
CA MET A 38 -6.87 0.31 5.14
C MET A 38 -7.49 0.87 6.42
N THR A 39 -7.25 2.13 6.71
CA THR A 39 -7.84 2.78 7.88
C THR A 39 -9.36 2.88 7.72
N ILE A 40 -9.82 3.29 6.55
CA ILE A 40 -11.26 3.40 6.28
C ILE A 40 -11.92 2.03 6.40
N GLN A 41 -11.30 1.00 5.87
CA GLN A 41 -11.83 -0.36 5.93
C GLN A 41 -11.58 -1.04 7.26
N ASN A 42 -10.78 -0.43 8.12
CA ASN A 42 -10.37 -1.00 9.40
C ASN A 42 -9.75 -2.40 9.23
N SER A 43 -8.89 -2.54 8.22
CA SER A 43 -8.28 -3.81 7.87
C SER A 43 -6.87 -3.57 7.35
N SER A 44 -5.96 -4.49 7.64
CA SER A 44 -4.61 -4.45 7.09
C SER A 44 -4.53 -5.04 5.69
N THR A 45 -5.66 -5.51 5.17
CA THR A 45 -5.72 -6.13 3.86
C THR A 45 -6.81 -5.44 3.05
N ILE A 46 -6.49 -5.02 1.83
CA ILE A 46 -7.47 -4.41 0.95
C ILE A 46 -7.52 -5.14 -0.39
N ASP A 47 -8.73 -5.21 -0.94
CA ASP A 47 -8.93 -5.64 -2.31
C ASP A 47 -8.60 -4.43 -3.19
N CYS A 48 -7.41 -4.47 -3.76
CA CYS A 48 -6.89 -3.32 -4.47
C CYS A 48 -6.70 -3.63 -5.95
N GLU A 49 -7.34 -2.83 -6.77
CA GLU A 49 -7.09 -2.83 -8.19
C GLU A 49 -6.13 -1.68 -8.51
N VAL A 50 -5.09 -1.99 -9.27
CA VAL A 50 -4.14 -0.98 -9.72
C VAL A 50 -4.86 0.17 -10.42
N ARG A 51 -5.89 -0.18 -11.18
CA ARG A 51 -6.69 0.80 -11.90
C ARG A 51 -7.33 1.83 -10.95
N PHE A 52 -7.83 1.35 -9.82
CA PHE A 52 -8.45 2.24 -8.83
C PHE A 52 -7.41 3.19 -8.25
N LEU A 53 -6.24 2.67 -7.89
CA LEU A 53 -5.15 3.50 -7.38
C LEU A 53 -4.69 4.51 -8.43
N SER A 54 -4.59 4.06 -9.67
CA SER A 54 -4.18 4.91 -10.78
C SER A 54 -5.12 6.10 -10.94
N GLU A 55 -6.42 5.84 -10.90
CA GLU A 55 -7.41 6.90 -11.03
C GLU A 55 -7.41 7.83 -9.83
N SER A 56 -7.34 7.27 -8.64
CA SER A 56 -7.37 8.04 -7.39
C SER A 56 -6.16 8.96 -7.28
N LEU A 57 -4.99 8.49 -7.68
CA LEU A 57 -3.74 9.24 -7.57
C LEU A 57 -3.39 10.00 -8.83
N LYS A 58 -4.17 9.83 -9.89
CA LYS A 58 -3.90 10.44 -11.20
C LYS A 58 -2.52 10.08 -11.72
N MET A 59 -2.18 8.80 -11.59
CA MET A 59 -0.92 8.24 -12.08
C MET A 59 -1.21 7.15 -13.10
N GLY A 60 -0.25 6.88 -13.97
CA GLY A 60 -0.39 5.77 -14.91
C GLY A 60 -0.40 4.42 -14.18
N THR A 61 -1.12 3.45 -14.73
CA THR A 61 -1.19 2.11 -14.14
C THR A 61 0.18 1.45 -14.06
N HIS A 62 1.03 1.72 -15.04
CA HIS A 62 2.39 1.20 -15.05
C HIS A 62 3.19 1.72 -13.85
N THR A 63 3.08 3.02 -13.57
CA THR A 63 3.76 3.64 -12.45
C THR A 63 3.31 3.04 -11.12
N VAL A 64 2.00 2.86 -10.95
CA VAL A 64 1.45 2.25 -9.74
C VAL A 64 1.94 0.82 -9.60
N THR A 65 1.91 0.05 -10.68
CA THR A 65 2.36 -1.35 -10.65
C THR A 65 3.83 -1.46 -10.26
N GLU A 66 4.67 -0.62 -10.85
CA GLU A 66 6.10 -0.63 -10.50
C GLU A 66 6.31 -0.27 -9.03
N THR A 67 5.56 0.71 -8.54
CA THR A 67 5.69 1.15 -7.15
C THR A 67 5.27 0.03 -6.19
N LEU A 68 4.17 -0.64 -6.47
CA LEU A 68 3.72 -1.75 -5.64
C LEU A 68 4.70 -2.92 -5.67
N THR A 69 5.29 -3.18 -6.83
CA THR A 69 6.31 -4.22 -6.95
C THR A 69 7.54 -3.87 -6.12
N GLU A 70 7.93 -2.61 -6.12
CA GLU A 70 9.03 -2.15 -5.29
C GLU A 70 8.71 -2.31 -3.80
N PHE A 71 7.49 -1.96 -3.39
CA PHE A 71 7.05 -2.15 -2.01
C PHE A 71 7.13 -3.62 -1.60
N ARG A 72 6.76 -4.52 -2.49
CA ARG A 72 6.85 -5.95 -2.20
C ARG A 72 8.30 -6.37 -1.99
N ARG A 73 9.21 -5.90 -2.82
CA ARG A 73 10.63 -6.19 -2.67
C ARG A 73 11.20 -5.66 -1.37
N MET A 74 10.69 -4.53 -0.93
CA MET A 74 11.13 -3.90 0.32
C MET A 74 10.52 -4.56 1.56
N GLY A 75 9.57 -5.46 1.37
CA GLY A 75 8.87 -6.09 2.48
C GLY A 75 7.83 -5.20 3.13
N LEU A 76 7.35 -4.17 2.44
CA LEU A 76 6.33 -3.28 2.96
C LEU A 76 4.92 -3.82 2.73
N VAL A 77 4.72 -4.56 1.65
CA VAL A 77 3.43 -5.14 1.32
C VAL A 77 3.60 -6.58 0.88
N ARG A 78 2.53 -7.33 1.00
CA ARG A 78 2.45 -8.68 0.48
C ARG A 78 1.23 -8.77 -0.41
N PHE A 79 1.36 -9.46 -1.53
CA PHE A 79 0.25 -9.69 -2.43
C PHE A 79 -0.35 -11.06 -2.13
N ILE A 80 -1.67 -11.06 -1.93
CA ILE A 80 -2.39 -12.30 -1.67
C ILE A 80 -3.32 -12.52 -2.87
N PRO A 81 -3.04 -13.51 -3.73
CA PRO A 81 -3.87 -13.74 -4.91
C PRO A 81 -5.26 -14.21 -4.49
N ILE A 82 -6.27 -13.74 -5.22
CA ILE A 82 -7.64 -14.17 -5.00
C ILE A 82 -7.90 -15.33 -5.94
N LYS A 83 -8.14 -16.50 -5.37
CA LYS A 83 -8.33 -17.73 -6.14
C LYS A 83 -9.51 -17.58 -7.08
N GLY A 84 -9.30 -17.92 -8.35
CA GLY A 84 -10.35 -17.87 -9.36
C GLY A 84 -10.69 -16.50 -9.90
N ARG A 85 -9.93 -15.48 -9.50
CA ARG A 85 -10.21 -14.11 -9.92
C ARG A 85 -9.16 -13.52 -10.85
N GLY A 86 -8.30 -14.35 -11.40
CA GLY A 86 -7.30 -13.90 -12.37
C GLY A 86 -6.32 -12.91 -11.76
N ARG A 87 -6.42 -11.64 -12.18
CA ARG A 87 -5.46 -10.61 -11.76
C ARG A 87 -5.80 -9.94 -10.43
N LYS A 88 -6.95 -10.24 -9.85
CA LYS A 88 -7.32 -9.63 -8.59
C LYS A 88 -6.50 -10.22 -7.45
N ARG A 89 -6.14 -9.37 -6.52
CA ARG A 89 -5.36 -9.77 -5.36
C ARG A 89 -5.61 -8.78 -4.23
N PHE A 90 -5.43 -9.27 -3.02
CA PHE A 90 -5.41 -8.40 -1.86
C PHE A 90 -4.00 -7.89 -1.64
N ILE A 91 -3.90 -6.67 -1.14
CA ILE A 91 -2.64 -6.11 -0.69
C ILE A 91 -2.68 -6.02 0.82
N GLU A 92 -1.69 -6.60 1.46
CA GLU A 92 -1.56 -6.57 2.90
C GLU A 92 -0.34 -5.77 3.29
N LEU A 93 -0.50 -4.85 4.23
CA LEU A 93 0.62 -4.13 4.80
C LEU A 93 1.35 -5.04 5.78
N ILE A 94 2.67 -5.06 5.67
CA ILE A 94 3.50 -5.81 6.60
C ILE A 94 4.04 -4.84 7.63
N LYS A 95 3.76 -5.12 8.91
CA LYS A 95 4.34 -4.34 9.99
C LYS A 95 5.78 -4.78 10.18
N VAL A 96 6.70 -3.86 9.96
CA VAL A 96 8.12 -4.11 10.14
C VAL A 96 8.55 -3.54 11.47
N GLY A 97 9.28 -4.32 12.22
CA GLY A 97 9.85 -3.86 13.47
C GLY A 97 8.84 -3.77 14.61
N GLY A 98 7.85 -4.61 14.55
CA GLY A 98 6.77 -4.65 15.54
C GLY A 98 7.22 -4.68 16.97
#